data_af9d39779d772dd7497b606059c49c88
#
_entry.id   af9d39779d772dd7497b606059c49c88
#
_cell.length_a   1.000
_cell.length_b   1.000
_cell.length_c   1.000
_cell.angle_alpha   90.00
_cell.angle_beta   90.00
_cell.angle_gamma   90.00
#
_symmetry.space_group_name_H-M   'P 1'
#
loop_
_entity.id
_entity.type
_entity.pdbx_description
1 polymer ?
#
loop_
_entity_poly.entity_id
_entity_poly.type
_entity_poly.pdbx_seq_one_letter_code
_entity_poly.pdbx_strand_id
1 'polypeptide(L)'
;MKKIIYRLLAYAIDILLVTMLTMGITYLPMFKETNSKVGAIYVSLSTNELTYNALTEKLDKYYEDAKFSETELEEIKTDYSNFYSCFDKVKVDEEVTNELKSDISKNIKETYVDIKNDYAYQINKYNIAQSIIGVILYILYFGVLQYVLKGQTLGKKLFKLKVVGMEKEKVSLLNYILRSILVCEIIITAIDLIFLTTMSKSLYIASNYWLLQAKYIYEIGFIVVMIIRDDNRSVHDLLLNTKVIMLDKNGKEIIEKDEKNSNKTN
;
A
#
# COMPACT_ATOMS: atom_id res chain seq x y z
N MET A 1 -1.17 14.03 23.08
CA MET A 1 -0.35 12.93 22.50
C MET A 1 -0.95 11.53 22.69
N LYS A 2 -1.30 11.11 23.92
CA LYS A 2 -1.87 9.78 24.22
C LYS A 2 -3.10 9.41 23.36
N LYS A 3 -4.02 10.32 23.16
CA LYS A 3 -5.24 10.15 22.35
C LYS A 3 -4.91 9.84 20.88
N ILE A 4 -3.91 10.51 20.29
CA ILE A 4 -3.48 10.29 18.90
C ILE A 4 -2.91 8.87 18.76
N ILE A 5 -2.01 8.45 19.66
CA ILE A 5 -1.43 7.11 19.66
C ILE A 5 -2.52 6.04 19.74
N TYR A 6 -3.50 6.20 20.63
CA TYR A 6 -4.61 5.25 20.76
C TYR A 6 -5.50 5.21 19.53
N ARG A 7 -5.67 6.34 18.81
CA ARG A 7 -6.39 6.36 17.52
C ARG A 7 -5.66 5.58 16.45
N LEU A 8 -4.32 5.74 16.35
CA LEU A 8 -3.50 5.00 15.38
C LEU A 8 -3.48 3.51 15.69
N LEU A 9 -3.31 3.12 16.96
CA LEU A 9 -3.33 1.71 17.38
C LEU A 9 -4.71 1.08 17.15
N ALA A 10 -5.79 1.79 17.48
CA ALA A 10 -7.15 1.30 17.20
C ALA A 10 -7.38 1.07 15.71
N TYR A 11 -6.93 2.01 14.88
CA TYR A 11 -7.02 1.90 13.43
C TYR A 11 -6.20 0.72 12.90
N ALA A 12 -4.96 0.54 13.36
CA ALA A 12 -4.11 -0.57 12.96
C ALA A 12 -4.76 -1.94 13.29
N ILE A 13 -5.35 -2.09 14.48
CA ILE A 13 -6.08 -3.32 14.84
C ILE A 13 -7.31 -3.52 13.95
N ASP A 14 -8.07 -2.47 13.70
CA ASP A 14 -9.25 -2.54 12.86
C ASP A 14 -8.89 -2.94 11.41
N ILE A 15 -7.84 -2.35 10.84
CA ILE A 15 -7.33 -2.73 9.50
C ILE A 15 -6.89 -4.19 9.50
N LEU A 16 -6.11 -4.61 10.48
CA LEU A 16 -5.66 -6.00 10.60
C LEU A 16 -6.85 -6.97 10.59
N LEU A 17 -7.90 -6.69 11.37
CA LEU A 17 -9.10 -7.53 11.42
C LEU A 17 -9.81 -7.60 10.06
N VAL A 18 -10.01 -6.46 9.38
CA VAL A 18 -10.67 -6.46 8.07
C VAL A 18 -9.82 -7.15 7.02
N THR A 19 -8.49 -6.97 7.05
CA THR A 19 -7.56 -7.66 6.16
C THR A 19 -7.61 -9.17 6.38
N MET A 20 -7.59 -9.64 7.62
CA MET A 20 -7.72 -11.07 7.93
C MET A 20 -9.06 -11.65 7.44
N LEU A 21 -10.16 -10.91 7.58
CA LEU A 21 -11.46 -11.33 7.04
C LEU A 21 -11.43 -11.38 5.50
N THR A 22 -10.87 -10.39 4.84
CA THR A 22 -10.71 -10.38 3.39
C THR A 22 -9.88 -11.58 2.93
N MET A 23 -8.73 -11.81 3.55
CA MET A 23 -7.90 -13.00 3.27
C MET A 23 -8.69 -14.29 3.47
N GLY A 24 -9.40 -14.43 4.58
CA GLY A 24 -10.22 -15.63 4.83
C GLY A 24 -11.26 -15.89 3.72
N ILE A 25 -11.91 -14.85 3.22
CA ILE A 25 -12.86 -14.96 2.10
C ILE A 25 -12.15 -15.35 0.80
N THR A 26 -10.96 -14.81 0.54
CA THR A 26 -10.21 -15.11 -0.68
C THR A 26 -9.63 -16.53 -0.70
N TYR A 27 -9.58 -17.23 0.43
CA TYR A 27 -9.24 -18.65 0.49
C TYR A 27 -10.41 -19.59 0.20
N LEU A 28 -11.63 -19.06 0.00
CA LEU A 28 -12.78 -19.89 -0.40
C LEU A 28 -12.55 -20.56 -1.76
N PRO A 29 -13.13 -21.74 -2.00
CA PRO A 29 -12.91 -22.53 -3.23
C PRO A 29 -13.14 -21.76 -4.53
N MET A 30 -14.03 -20.77 -4.52
CA MET A 30 -14.32 -19.94 -5.70
C MET A 30 -13.12 -19.09 -6.16
N PHE A 31 -12.12 -18.83 -5.31
CA PHE A 31 -10.90 -18.09 -5.63
C PHE A 31 -9.69 -18.99 -5.89
N LYS A 32 -9.84 -20.32 -5.82
CA LYS A 32 -8.72 -21.28 -5.94
C LYS A 32 -7.91 -21.07 -7.22
N GLU A 33 -8.57 -20.88 -8.36
CA GLU A 33 -7.89 -20.67 -9.65
C GLU A 33 -7.13 -19.33 -9.64
N THR A 34 -7.76 -18.25 -9.18
CA THR A 34 -7.11 -16.94 -9.05
C THR A 34 -5.89 -17.01 -8.16
N ASN A 35 -6.01 -17.61 -6.98
CA ASN A 35 -4.90 -17.77 -6.03
C ASN A 35 -3.77 -18.61 -6.61
N SER A 36 -4.07 -19.67 -7.39
CA SER A 36 -3.06 -20.47 -8.08
C SER A 36 -2.30 -19.65 -9.11
N LYS A 37 -3.00 -18.84 -9.92
CA LYS A 37 -2.37 -17.95 -10.91
C LYS A 37 -1.49 -16.89 -10.25
N VAL A 38 -2.00 -16.24 -9.23
CA VAL A 38 -1.25 -15.25 -8.44
C VAL A 38 -0.03 -15.90 -7.78
N GLY A 39 -0.18 -17.09 -7.21
CA GLY A 39 0.94 -17.85 -6.63
C GLY A 39 2.02 -18.17 -7.65
N ALA A 40 1.65 -18.60 -8.86
CA ALA A 40 2.60 -18.85 -9.94
C ALA A 40 3.36 -17.58 -10.36
N ILE A 41 2.69 -16.43 -10.38
CA ILE A 41 3.32 -15.13 -10.69
C ILE A 41 4.34 -14.77 -9.60
N TYR A 42 4.03 -14.97 -8.32
CA TYR A 42 4.99 -14.71 -7.23
C TYR A 42 6.24 -15.61 -7.33
N VAL A 43 6.06 -16.89 -7.69
CA VAL A 43 7.19 -17.79 -7.94
C VAL A 43 8.05 -17.28 -9.10
N SER A 44 7.43 -16.89 -10.22
CA SER A 44 8.14 -16.33 -11.38
C SER A 44 8.88 -15.03 -11.02
N LEU A 45 8.24 -14.14 -10.24
CA LEU A 45 8.86 -12.90 -9.77
C LEU A 45 10.08 -13.17 -8.89
N SER A 46 9.96 -14.09 -7.93
CA SER A 46 11.08 -14.50 -7.06
C SER A 46 12.22 -15.12 -7.87
N THR A 47 11.92 -15.97 -8.86
CA THR A 47 12.93 -16.54 -9.76
C THR A 47 13.66 -15.44 -10.54
N ASN A 48 12.92 -14.48 -11.13
CA ASN A 48 13.56 -13.37 -11.85
C ASN A 48 14.40 -12.46 -10.93
N GLU A 49 14.00 -12.27 -9.68
CA GLU A 49 14.80 -11.52 -8.69
C GLU A 49 16.12 -12.25 -8.36
N LEU A 50 16.08 -13.56 -8.16
CA LEU A 50 17.28 -14.37 -7.96
C LEU A 50 18.17 -14.34 -9.19
N THR A 51 17.62 -14.46 -10.39
CA THR A 51 18.34 -14.37 -11.66
C THR A 51 19.01 -12.99 -11.84
N TYR A 52 18.28 -11.91 -11.55
CA TYR A 52 18.81 -10.54 -11.58
C TYR A 52 19.99 -10.35 -10.61
N ASN A 53 19.86 -10.81 -9.36
CA ASN A 53 20.91 -10.68 -8.36
C ASN A 53 22.15 -11.51 -8.73
N ALA A 54 21.95 -12.75 -9.20
CA ALA A 54 23.05 -13.59 -9.66
C ALA A 54 23.80 -13.00 -10.87
N LEU A 55 23.06 -12.43 -11.85
CA LEU A 55 23.67 -11.77 -12.99
C LEU A 55 24.47 -10.53 -12.57
N THR A 56 23.90 -9.69 -11.69
CA THR A 56 24.61 -8.47 -11.24
C THR A 56 25.89 -8.79 -10.47
N GLU A 57 25.88 -9.86 -9.66
CA GLU A 57 27.10 -10.33 -8.97
C GLU A 57 28.14 -10.89 -9.94
N LYS A 58 27.73 -11.58 -11.01
CA LYS A 58 28.65 -12.08 -12.05
C LYS A 58 29.19 -10.98 -12.95
N LEU A 59 28.45 -9.91 -13.19
CA LEU A 59 28.90 -8.80 -14.03
C LEU A 59 30.22 -8.20 -13.55
N ASP A 60 30.42 -8.08 -12.25
CA ASP A 60 31.67 -7.56 -11.69
C ASP A 60 32.87 -8.42 -12.12
N LYS A 61 32.71 -9.77 -12.15
CA LYS A 61 33.72 -10.70 -12.61
C LYS A 61 34.01 -10.59 -14.12
N TYR A 62 32.92 -10.54 -14.93
CA TYR A 62 33.05 -10.36 -16.38
C TYR A 62 33.73 -9.02 -16.74
N TYR A 63 33.55 -7.99 -15.91
CA TYR A 63 34.18 -6.70 -16.12
C TYR A 63 35.66 -6.65 -15.70
N GLU A 64 36.19 -7.59 -14.90
CA GLU A 64 37.58 -7.69 -14.53
C GLU A 64 38.46 -7.99 -15.76
N ASP A 65 37.99 -8.87 -16.66
CA ASP A 65 38.71 -9.28 -17.87
C ASP A 65 38.59 -8.26 -19.02
N ALA A 66 37.78 -7.21 -18.85
CA ALA A 66 37.49 -6.16 -19.82
C ALA A 66 37.01 -6.67 -21.20
N LYS A 67 36.64 -7.95 -21.32
CA LYS A 67 36.16 -8.62 -22.52
C LYS A 67 35.15 -9.70 -22.15
N PHE A 68 34.25 -10.03 -23.09
CA PHE A 68 33.37 -11.17 -22.96
C PHE A 68 33.82 -12.29 -23.92
N SER A 69 34.05 -13.45 -23.39
CA SER A 69 34.29 -14.67 -24.18
C SER A 69 32.97 -15.21 -24.78
N GLU A 70 33.08 -16.05 -25.81
CA GLU A 70 31.90 -16.73 -26.40
C GLU A 70 31.15 -17.58 -25.36
N THR A 71 31.89 -18.26 -24.46
CA THR A 71 31.31 -19.08 -23.40
C THR A 71 30.51 -18.26 -22.39
N GLU A 72 30.95 -17.07 -22.03
CA GLU A 72 30.24 -16.18 -21.11
C GLU A 72 28.97 -15.60 -21.73
N LEU A 73 29.00 -15.25 -23.01
CA LEU A 73 27.80 -14.79 -23.72
C LEU A 73 26.78 -15.91 -23.91
N GLU A 74 27.21 -17.15 -24.18
CA GLU A 74 26.31 -18.31 -24.24
C GLU A 74 25.75 -18.66 -22.83
N GLU A 75 26.51 -18.52 -21.75
CA GLU A 75 26.00 -18.63 -20.40
C GLU A 75 24.94 -17.56 -20.11
N ILE A 76 25.19 -16.31 -20.47
CA ILE A 76 24.22 -15.21 -20.29
C ILE A 76 22.93 -15.50 -21.07
N LYS A 77 23.05 -16.03 -22.29
CA LYS A 77 21.91 -16.35 -23.14
C LYS A 77 21.06 -17.50 -22.60
N THR A 78 21.69 -18.49 -21.98
CA THR A 78 21.01 -19.67 -21.43
C THR A 78 20.45 -19.43 -20.04
N ASP A 79 21.30 -18.97 -19.11
CA ASP A 79 20.97 -18.87 -17.70
C ASP A 79 20.27 -17.55 -17.33
N TYR A 80 20.50 -16.49 -18.13
CA TYR A 80 19.96 -15.15 -17.92
C TYR A 80 19.16 -14.64 -19.14
N SER A 81 18.41 -15.54 -19.80
CA SER A 81 17.71 -15.28 -21.07
C SER A 81 16.84 -14.01 -21.06
N ASN A 82 16.20 -13.68 -19.92
CA ASN A 82 15.37 -12.48 -19.79
C ASN A 82 16.17 -11.18 -19.89
N PHE A 83 17.49 -11.22 -19.68
CA PHE A 83 18.40 -10.09 -19.71
C PHE A 83 19.36 -10.13 -20.90
N TYR A 84 19.30 -11.16 -21.76
CA TYR A 84 20.25 -11.33 -22.86
C TYR A 84 20.27 -10.14 -23.83
N SER A 85 19.12 -9.54 -24.12
CA SER A 85 19.03 -8.35 -24.97
C SER A 85 19.81 -7.14 -24.47
N CYS A 86 20.14 -7.10 -23.17
CA CYS A 86 20.98 -6.03 -22.61
C CYS A 86 22.43 -6.10 -23.12
N PHE A 87 22.84 -7.23 -23.72
CA PHE A 87 24.18 -7.50 -24.23
C PHE A 87 24.28 -7.41 -25.76
N ASP A 88 23.25 -6.95 -26.46
CA ASP A 88 23.21 -6.89 -27.94
C ASP A 88 24.38 -6.10 -28.58
N LYS A 89 24.97 -5.16 -27.83
CA LYS A 89 26.11 -4.36 -28.28
C LYS A 89 27.48 -4.99 -27.96
N VAL A 90 27.49 -6.10 -27.20
CA VAL A 90 28.71 -6.77 -26.77
C VAL A 90 29.16 -7.69 -27.89
N LYS A 91 30.45 -7.62 -28.24
CA LYS A 91 31.06 -8.52 -29.21
C LYS A 91 32.10 -9.39 -28.53
N VAL A 92 32.21 -10.63 -29.01
CA VAL A 92 33.17 -11.61 -28.50
C VAL A 92 34.61 -11.07 -28.63
N ASP A 93 35.39 -11.14 -27.56
CA ASP A 93 36.81 -10.77 -27.49
C ASP A 93 37.12 -9.28 -27.80
N GLU A 94 36.12 -8.43 -27.96
CA GLU A 94 36.29 -6.97 -28.04
C GLU A 94 36.32 -6.35 -26.61
N GLU A 95 37.09 -5.25 -26.47
CA GLU A 95 37.23 -4.53 -25.22
C GLU A 95 35.90 -3.86 -24.83
N VAL A 96 35.42 -4.11 -23.59
CA VAL A 96 34.24 -3.51 -23.02
C VAL A 96 34.56 -2.19 -22.36
N THR A 97 34.24 -1.11 -23.03
CA THR A 97 34.47 0.25 -22.49
C THR A 97 33.64 0.52 -21.24
N ASN A 98 34.09 1.47 -20.42
CA ASN A 98 33.33 1.87 -19.21
C ASN A 98 31.92 2.40 -19.53
N GLU A 99 31.75 3.03 -20.70
CA GLU A 99 30.44 3.46 -21.19
C GLU A 99 29.52 2.27 -21.46
N LEU A 100 30.04 1.25 -22.17
CA LEU A 100 29.27 0.02 -22.45
C LEU A 100 28.92 -0.75 -21.16
N LYS A 101 29.83 -0.83 -20.19
CA LYS A 101 29.56 -1.42 -18.86
C LYS A 101 28.42 -0.70 -18.15
N SER A 102 28.43 0.64 -18.18
CA SER A 102 27.36 1.46 -17.59
C SER A 102 26.02 1.25 -18.29
N ASP A 103 26.02 1.19 -19.63
CA ASP A 103 24.82 0.93 -20.44
C ASP A 103 24.23 -0.44 -20.14
N ILE A 104 25.06 -1.48 -20.09
CA ILE A 104 24.61 -2.85 -19.77
C ILE A 104 23.96 -2.88 -18.39
N SER A 105 24.63 -2.34 -17.36
CA SER A 105 24.14 -2.34 -15.99
C SER A 105 22.82 -1.57 -15.86
N LYS A 106 22.70 -0.44 -16.56
CA LYS A 106 21.46 0.35 -16.64
C LYS A 106 20.34 -0.44 -17.30
N ASN A 107 20.60 -1.05 -18.47
CA ASN A 107 19.59 -1.80 -19.23
C ASN A 107 19.10 -3.02 -18.45
N ILE A 108 19.98 -3.73 -17.75
CA ILE A 108 19.61 -4.85 -16.87
C ILE A 108 18.67 -4.39 -15.76
N LYS A 109 18.99 -3.26 -15.11
CA LYS A 109 18.14 -2.68 -14.06
C LYS A 109 16.77 -2.26 -14.61
N GLU A 110 16.74 -1.59 -15.75
CA GLU A 110 15.48 -1.17 -16.41
C GLU A 110 14.65 -2.39 -16.81
N THR A 111 15.24 -3.40 -17.43
CA THR A 111 14.57 -4.67 -17.78
C THR A 111 13.98 -5.35 -16.54
N TYR A 112 14.73 -5.39 -15.42
CA TYR A 112 14.22 -5.96 -14.17
C TYR A 112 13.03 -5.18 -13.61
N VAL A 113 13.07 -3.85 -13.67
CA VAL A 113 11.95 -2.99 -13.26
C VAL A 113 10.72 -3.25 -14.13
N ASP A 114 10.91 -3.39 -15.44
CA ASP A 114 9.82 -3.69 -16.38
C ASP A 114 9.18 -5.06 -16.10
N ILE A 115 9.99 -6.08 -15.83
CA ILE A 115 9.52 -7.41 -15.42
C ILE A 115 8.70 -7.31 -14.12
N LYS A 116 9.19 -6.59 -13.11
CA LYS A 116 8.44 -6.37 -11.85
C LYS A 116 7.11 -5.67 -12.07
N ASN A 117 7.12 -4.63 -12.88
CA ASN A 117 5.91 -3.86 -13.20
C ASN A 117 4.89 -4.71 -13.95
N ASP A 118 5.34 -5.59 -14.86
CA ASP A 118 4.47 -6.53 -15.56
C ASP A 118 3.80 -7.50 -14.60
N TYR A 119 4.56 -8.12 -13.72
CA TYR A 119 4.00 -9.03 -12.72
C TYR A 119 3.06 -8.31 -11.74
N ALA A 120 3.40 -7.10 -11.29
CA ALA A 120 2.52 -6.30 -10.45
C ALA A 120 1.18 -5.99 -11.14
N TYR A 121 1.21 -5.62 -12.42
CA TYR A 121 0.00 -5.42 -13.22
C TYR A 121 -0.85 -6.70 -13.31
N GLN A 122 -0.23 -7.85 -13.58
CA GLN A 122 -0.94 -9.12 -13.65
C GLN A 122 -1.57 -9.51 -12.30
N ILE A 123 -0.84 -9.37 -11.19
CA ILE A 123 -1.34 -9.62 -9.83
C ILE A 123 -2.56 -8.74 -9.55
N ASN A 124 -2.46 -7.44 -9.81
CA ASN A 124 -3.57 -6.51 -9.58
C ASN A 124 -4.79 -6.89 -10.42
N LYS A 125 -4.58 -7.29 -11.68
CA LYS A 125 -5.67 -7.72 -12.58
C LYS A 125 -6.37 -8.98 -12.09
N TYR A 126 -5.65 -9.97 -11.58
CA TYR A 126 -6.27 -11.16 -10.97
C TYR A 126 -6.96 -10.85 -9.64
N ASN A 127 -6.50 -9.86 -8.90
CA ASN A 127 -7.03 -9.50 -7.59
C ASN A 127 -8.19 -8.49 -7.61
N ILE A 128 -8.73 -8.10 -8.79
CA ILE A 128 -9.85 -7.14 -8.89
C ILE A 128 -11.02 -7.55 -7.99
N ALA A 129 -11.47 -8.80 -8.06
CA ALA A 129 -12.58 -9.29 -7.25
C ALA A 129 -12.28 -9.21 -5.75
N GLN A 130 -11.06 -9.53 -5.34
CA GLN A 130 -10.61 -9.45 -3.95
C GLN A 130 -10.56 -8.00 -3.46
N SER A 131 -10.10 -7.08 -4.30
CA SER A 131 -10.09 -5.64 -3.99
C SER A 131 -11.51 -5.10 -3.80
N ILE A 132 -12.47 -5.50 -4.65
CA ILE A 132 -13.88 -5.13 -4.50
C ILE A 132 -14.46 -5.68 -3.17
N ILE A 133 -14.18 -6.93 -2.84
CA ILE A 133 -14.60 -7.54 -1.56
C ILE A 133 -13.99 -6.76 -0.39
N GLY A 134 -12.72 -6.41 -0.45
CA GLY A 134 -12.05 -5.59 0.54
C GLY A 134 -12.76 -4.24 0.76
N VAL A 135 -13.07 -3.52 -0.31
CA VAL A 135 -13.82 -2.25 -0.26
C VAL A 135 -15.17 -2.44 0.42
N ILE A 136 -15.93 -3.46 0.04
CA ILE A 136 -17.23 -3.77 0.66
C ILE A 136 -17.06 -4.03 2.16
N LEU A 137 -16.08 -4.84 2.56
CA LEU A 137 -15.81 -5.14 3.96
C LEU A 137 -15.40 -3.90 4.77
N TYR A 138 -14.60 -3.01 4.18
CA TYR A 138 -14.24 -1.74 4.82
C TYR A 138 -15.46 -0.86 5.06
N ILE A 139 -16.37 -0.74 4.08
CA ILE A 139 -17.63 0.02 4.24
C ILE A 139 -18.51 -0.63 5.30
N LEU A 140 -18.64 -1.95 5.29
CA LEU A 140 -19.46 -2.66 6.28
C LEU A 140 -18.87 -2.51 7.70
N TYR A 141 -17.56 -2.61 7.85
CA TYR A 141 -16.91 -2.55 9.16
C TYR A 141 -16.83 -1.13 9.72
N PHE A 142 -16.27 -0.18 8.96
CA PHE A 142 -16.08 1.20 9.41
C PHE A 142 -17.31 2.10 9.21
N GLY A 143 -18.22 1.73 8.32
CA GLY A 143 -19.49 2.41 8.13
C GLY A 143 -20.60 1.79 8.97
N VAL A 144 -21.10 0.61 8.56
CA VAL A 144 -22.31 0.00 9.12
C VAL A 144 -22.07 -0.51 10.56
N LEU A 145 -21.05 -1.34 10.79
CA LEU A 145 -20.77 -1.90 12.12
C LEU A 145 -20.46 -0.79 13.13
N GLN A 146 -19.67 0.21 12.74
CA GLN A 146 -19.37 1.34 13.61
C GLN A 146 -20.64 2.14 13.97
N TYR A 147 -21.60 2.30 13.05
CA TYR A 147 -22.90 2.90 13.36
C TYR A 147 -23.69 2.07 14.35
N VAL A 148 -23.82 0.76 14.12
CA VAL A 148 -24.53 -0.18 15.00
C VAL A 148 -23.91 -0.17 16.41
N LEU A 149 -22.60 -0.12 16.51
CA LEU A 149 -21.85 -0.03 17.77
C LEU A 149 -21.75 1.40 18.32
N LYS A 150 -22.64 2.30 17.89
CA LYS A 150 -22.78 3.67 18.40
C LYS A 150 -21.48 4.47 18.36
N GLY A 151 -20.73 4.37 17.28
CA GLY A 151 -19.52 5.13 17.03
C GLY A 151 -18.22 4.43 17.40
N GLN A 152 -18.26 3.15 17.72
CA GLN A 152 -17.07 2.36 18.05
C GLN A 152 -16.87 1.23 17.03
N THR A 153 -15.63 0.98 16.65
CA THR A 153 -15.17 -0.27 16.04
C THR A 153 -14.57 -1.16 17.14
N LEU A 154 -14.18 -2.38 16.82
CA LEU A 154 -13.56 -3.27 17.81
C LEU A 154 -12.26 -2.68 18.35
N GLY A 155 -11.37 -2.16 17.48
CA GLY A 155 -10.15 -1.48 17.91
C GLY A 155 -10.43 -0.23 18.74
N LYS A 156 -11.40 0.60 18.34
CA LYS A 156 -11.81 1.77 19.15
C LYS A 156 -12.37 1.36 20.51
N LYS A 157 -13.12 0.28 20.57
CA LYS A 157 -13.66 -0.24 21.83
C LYS A 157 -12.56 -0.68 22.79
N LEU A 158 -11.49 -1.33 22.26
CA LEU A 158 -10.34 -1.76 23.03
C LEU A 158 -9.63 -0.56 23.69
N PHE A 159 -9.47 0.54 22.96
CA PHE A 159 -8.82 1.76 23.47
C PHE A 159 -9.81 2.78 24.08
N LYS A 160 -11.08 2.39 24.31
CA LYS A 160 -12.12 3.26 24.86
C LYS A 160 -12.30 4.56 24.07
N LEU A 161 -12.22 4.47 22.74
CA LEU A 161 -12.43 5.56 21.81
C LEU A 161 -13.84 5.49 21.23
N LYS A 162 -14.44 6.64 20.94
CA LYS A 162 -15.75 6.75 20.33
C LYS A 162 -15.82 7.94 19.37
N VAL A 163 -16.44 7.75 18.21
CA VAL A 163 -16.76 8.83 17.28
C VAL A 163 -18.10 9.44 17.68
N VAL A 164 -18.14 10.77 17.79
CA VAL A 164 -19.33 11.55 18.13
C VAL A 164 -19.46 12.78 17.21
N GLY A 165 -20.64 13.32 17.05
CA GLY A 165 -20.84 14.63 16.43
C GLY A 165 -20.30 15.77 17.29
N MET A 166 -19.99 16.91 16.70
CA MET A 166 -19.43 18.08 17.43
C MET A 166 -20.43 18.63 18.45
N GLU A 167 -21.68 18.79 18.09
CA GLU A 167 -22.75 19.38 18.92
C GLU A 167 -23.52 18.35 19.74
N LYS A 168 -22.91 17.18 20.04
CA LYS A 168 -23.55 16.03 20.69
C LYS A 168 -24.68 15.41 19.86
N GLU A 169 -24.81 15.78 18.60
CA GLU A 169 -25.75 15.18 17.68
C GLU A 169 -25.40 13.72 17.38
N LYS A 170 -26.42 12.93 17.10
CA LYS A 170 -26.21 11.55 16.66
C LYS A 170 -25.62 11.55 15.25
N VAL A 171 -24.43 10.97 15.10
CA VAL A 171 -23.82 10.78 13.77
C VAL A 171 -24.68 9.83 12.96
N SER A 172 -25.09 10.25 11.77
CA SER A 172 -25.92 9.44 10.87
C SER A 172 -25.14 8.26 10.27
N LEU A 173 -25.85 7.23 9.79
CA LEU A 173 -25.24 6.12 9.05
C LEU A 173 -24.45 6.63 7.83
N LEU A 174 -25.01 7.59 7.09
CA LEU A 174 -24.36 8.18 5.92
C LEU A 174 -23.01 8.80 6.30
N ASN A 175 -22.93 9.54 7.43
CA ASN A 175 -21.67 10.12 7.89
C ASN A 175 -20.61 9.05 8.24
N TYR A 176 -21.03 7.91 8.80
CA TYR A 176 -20.09 6.80 9.04
C TYR A 176 -19.62 6.16 7.73
N ILE A 177 -20.48 6.00 6.73
CA ILE A 177 -20.11 5.48 5.41
C ILE A 177 -19.14 6.46 4.72
N LEU A 178 -19.47 7.76 4.66
CA LEU A 178 -18.57 8.77 4.08
C LEU A 178 -17.22 8.81 4.81
N ARG A 179 -17.24 8.66 6.14
CA ARG A 179 -16.04 8.57 6.95
C ARG A 179 -15.21 7.32 6.58
N SER A 180 -15.83 6.16 6.36
CA SER A 180 -15.12 4.95 5.94
C SER A 180 -14.48 5.13 4.57
N ILE A 181 -15.15 5.79 3.64
CA ILE A 181 -14.63 6.10 2.30
C ILE A 181 -13.35 6.94 2.38
N LEU A 182 -13.33 7.93 3.26
CA LEU A 182 -12.17 8.79 3.47
C LEU A 182 -11.06 8.07 4.25
N VAL A 183 -11.37 7.42 5.37
CA VAL A 183 -10.37 6.79 6.27
C VAL A 183 -9.70 5.58 5.64
N CYS A 184 -10.44 4.79 4.85
CA CYS A 184 -9.95 3.55 4.23
C CYS A 184 -9.52 3.75 2.77
N GLU A 185 -9.34 4.99 2.33
CA GLU A 185 -8.82 5.32 0.98
C GLU A 185 -9.61 4.67 -0.17
N ILE A 186 -10.89 4.43 0.05
CA ILE A 186 -11.75 3.74 -0.93
C ILE A 186 -11.81 4.50 -2.25
N ILE A 187 -11.70 5.84 -2.23
CA ILE A 187 -11.65 6.67 -3.44
C ILE A 187 -10.40 6.33 -4.26
N ILE A 188 -9.24 6.22 -3.63
CA ILE A 188 -7.97 5.90 -4.31
C ILE A 188 -8.04 4.49 -4.88
N THR A 189 -8.55 3.53 -4.11
CA THR A 189 -8.76 2.15 -4.58
C THR A 189 -9.74 2.08 -5.75
N ALA A 190 -10.81 2.88 -5.73
CA ALA A 190 -11.76 2.93 -6.84
C ALA A 190 -11.13 3.53 -8.11
N ILE A 191 -10.31 4.56 -7.99
CA ILE A 191 -9.55 5.14 -9.11
C ILE A 191 -8.58 4.10 -9.67
N ASP A 192 -7.85 3.39 -8.82
CA ASP A 192 -6.94 2.32 -9.24
C ASP A 192 -7.66 1.22 -10.02
N LEU A 193 -8.80 0.75 -9.53
CA LEU A 193 -9.63 -0.24 -10.24
C LEU A 193 -10.16 0.26 -11.59
N ILE A 194 -10.53 1.53 -11.69
CA ILE A 194 -10.94 2.14 -12.96
C ILE A 194 -9.75 2.16 -13.92
N PHE A 195 -8.59 2.63 -13.48
CA PHE A 195 -7.37 2.67 -14.30
C PHE A 195 -6.98 1.27 -14.79
N LEU A 196 -6.97 0.27 -13.89
CA LEU A 196 -6.64 -1.12 -14.19
C LEU A 196 -7.56 -1.75 -15.24
N THR A 197 -8.84 -1.33 -15.29
CA THR A 197 -9.84 -1.90 -16.19
C THR A 197 -10.00 -1.15 -17.51
N THR A 198 -9.65 0.14 -17.55
CA THR A 198 -9.91 1.02 -18.71
C THR A 198 -8.66 1.42 -19.48
N MET A 199 -7.48 1.43 -18.83
CA MET A 199 -6.24 1.87 -19.45
C MET A 199 -5.47 0.71 -20.10
N SER A 200 -4.59 1.04 -21.06
CA SER A 200 -3.57 0.10 -21.53
C SER A 200 -2.57 -0.21 -20.40
N LYS A 201 -1.91 -1.37 -20.46
CA LYS A 201 -0.92 -1.79 -19.45
C LYS A 201 0.15 -0.73 -19.18
N SER A 202 0.75 -0.16 -20.23
CA SER A 202 1.81 0.85 -20.09
C SER A 202 1.32 2.12 -19.41
N LEU A 203 0.11 2.58 -19.77
CA LEU A 203 -0.50 3.77 -19.17
C LEU A 203 -0.90 3.51 -17.70
N TYR A 204 -1.43 2.31 -17.41
CA TYR A 204 -1.73 1.92 -16.03
C TYR A 204 -0.48 1.93 -15.14
N ILE A 205 0.62 1.32 -15.58
CA ILE A 205 1.87 1.26 -14.82
C ILE A 205 2.38 2.67 -14.51
N ALA A 206 2.39 3.56 -15.50
CA ALA A 206 2.79 4.95 -15.33
C ALA A 206 1.86 5.72 -14.38
N SER A 207 0.55 5.53 -14.50
CA SER A 207 -0.46 6.19 -13.67
C SER A 207 -0.45 5.67 -12.22
N ASN A 208 -0.23 4.37 -12.03
CA ASN A 208 -0.19 3.74 -10.71
C ASN A 208 0.98 4.28 -9.87
N TYR A 209 2.12 4.58 -10.48
CA TYR A 209 3.21 5.26 -9.77
C TYR A 209 2.75 6.58 -9.12
N TRP A 210 2.05 7.43 -9.87
CA TRP A 210 1.54 8.70 -9.36
C TRP A 210 0.41 8.51 -8.34
N LEU A 211 -0.46 7.52 -8.56
CA LEU A 211 -1.53 7.19 -7.63
C LEU A 211 -0.98 6.72 -6.27
N LEU A 212 0.11 5.96 -6.27
CA LEU A 212 0.80 5.52 -5.07
C LEU A 212 1.42 6.72 -4.32
N GLN A 213 2.04 7.68 -5.03
CA GLN A 213 2.55 8.90 -4.40
C GLN A 213 1.41 9.74 -3.79
N ALA A 214 0.30 9.89 -4.51
CA ALA A 214 -0.88 10.59 -4.01
C ALA A 214 -1.45 9.92 -2.75
N LYS A 215 -1.44 8.59 -2.68
CA LYS A 215 -1.83 7.82 -1.52
C LYS A 215 -0.96 8.14 -0.30
N TYR A 216 0.36 8.11 -0.42
CA TYR A 216 1.27 8.46 0.67
C TYR A 216 1.09 9.90 1.16
N ILE A 217 0.91 10.87 0.24
CA ILE A 217 0.64 12.27 0.60
C ILE A 217 -0.68 12.37 1.39
N TYR A 218 -1.69 11.62 0.97
CA TYR A 218 -2.99 11.57 1.63
C TYR A 218 -2.87 11.01 3.06
N GLU A 219 -2.22 9.86 3.25
CA GLU A 219 -2.01 9.23 4.56
C GLU A 219 -1.25 10.15 5.52
N ILE A 220 -0.11 10.72 5.05
CA ILE A 220 0.70 11.64 5.84
C ILE A 220 -0.11 12.90 6.19
N GLY A 221 -0.85 13.47 5.23
CA GLY A 221 -1.68 14.64 5.44
C GLY A 221 -2.72 14.44 6.56
N PHE A 222 -3.35 13.27 6.62
CA PHE A 222 -4.30 12.94 7.69
C PHE A 222 -3.66 12.93 9.08
N ILE A 223 -2.46 12.37 9.19
CA ILE A 223 -1.71 12.29 10.46
C ILE A 223 -1.23 13.69 10.86
N VAL A 224 -0.65 14.43 9.93
CA VAL A 224 -0.10 15.78 10.18
C VAL A 224 -1.21 16.73 10.67
N VAL A 225 -2.36 16.76 9.99
CA VAL A 225 -3.49 17.60 10.43
C VAL A 225 -3.94 17.22 11.83
N MET A 226 -4.00 15.94 12.18
CA MET A 226 -4.40 15.48 13.52
C MET A 226 -3.39 15.87 14.61
N ILE A 227 -2.09 15.98 14.27
CA ILE A 227 -1.02 16.35 15.21
C ILE A 227 -0.99 17.86 15.45
N ILE A 228 -1.13 18.66 14.37
CA ILE A 228 -1.01 20.13 14.43
C ILE A 228 -2.20 20.75 15.14
N ARG A 229 -3.38 20.15 15.03
CA ARG A 229 -4.60 20.72 15.62
C ARG A 229 -4.71 20.45 17.12
N ASP A 230 -5.05 21.46 17.88
CA ASP A 230 -5.27 21.38 19.34
C ASP A 230 -6.43 20.40 19.69
N ASP A 231 -7.47 20.32 18.86
CA ASP A 231 -8.61 19.41 19.06
C ASP A 231 -8.35 17.98 18.61
N ASN A 232 -7.18 17.68 17.99
CA ASN A 232 -6.75 16.40 17.45
C ASN A 232 -7.75 15.81 16.43
N ARG A 233 -8.45 16.66 15.67
CA ARG A 233 -9.32 16.24 14.57
C ARG A 233 -8.49 16.07 13.32
N SER A 234 -8.73 14.96 12.60
CA SER A 234 -8.15 14.72 11.27
C SER A 234 -9.06 15.31 10.18
N VAL A 235 -8.60 15.31 8.93
CA VAL A 235 -9.33 15.87 7.79
C VAL A 235 -10.76 15.32 7.68
N HIS A 236 -10.95 14.01 7.81
CA HIS A 236 -12.27 13.39 7.75
C HIS A 236 -13.18 13.79 8.93
N ASP A 237 -12.58 14.06 10.12
CA ASP A 237 -13.33 14.56 11.28
C ASP A 237 -13.84 15.98 11.01
N LEU A 238 -13.05 16.80 10.30
CA LEU A 238 -13.43 18.16 9.93
C LEU A 238 -14.55 18.18 8.89
N LEU A 239 -14.37 17.42 7.80
CA LEU A 239 -15.32 17.37 6.69
C LEU A 239 -16.72 16.88 7.12
N LEU A 240 -16.77 15.97 8.09
CA LEU A 240 -18.01 15.32 8.52
C LEU A 240 -18.53 15.85 9.87
N ASN A 241 -17.96 16.94 10.37
CA ASN A 241 -18.31 17.56 11.65
C ASN A 241 -18.36 16.57 12.82
N THR A 242 -17.35 15.68 12.88
CA THR A 242 -17.21 14.66 13.93
C THR A 242 -15.96 14.91 14.77
N LYS A 243 -15.87 14.24 15.92
CA LYS A 243 -14.66 14.14 16.74
C LYS A 243 -14.54 12.73 17.33
N VAL A 244 -13.31 12.36 17.67
CA VAL A 244 -13.05 11.14 18.46
C VAL A 244 -12.84 11.55 19.92
N ILE A 245 -13.61 10.94 20.84
CA ILE A 245 -13.48 11.15 22.27
C ILE A 245 -12.90 9.90 22.96
N MET A 246 -12.27 10.10 24.12
CA MET A 246 -11.89 9.01 25.01
C MET A 246 -12.96 8.83 26.09
N LEU A 247 -13.21 7.58 26.45
CA LEU A 247 -14.20 7.22 27.46
C LEU A 247 -13.49 6.74 28.74
N ASP A 248 -14.03 7.06 29.90
CA ASP A 248 -13.64 6.49 31.18
C ASP A 248 -14.12 5.03 31.34
N LYS A 249 -13.91 4.45 32.54
CA LYS A 249 -14.40 3.10 32.86
C LYS A 249 -15.94 3.00 32.87
N ASN A 250 -16.61 4.12 33.06
CA ASN A 250 -18.07 4.22 33.12
C ASN A 250 -18.71 4.63 31.79
N GLY A 251 -17.91 4.76 30.72
CA GLY A 251 -18.38 5.16 29.37
C GLY A 251 -18.64 6.67 29.23
N LYS A 252 -18.18 7.51 30.16
CA LYS A 252 -18.28 8.99 30.08
C LYS A 252 -17.06 9.55 29.35
N GLU A 253 -17.23 10.68 28.65
CA GLU A 253 -16.16 11.40 27.98
C GLU A 253 -15.12 11.88 29.00
N ILE A 254 -13.84 11.56 28.79
CA ILE A 254 -12.73 12.14 29.54
C ILE A 254 -12.45 13.50 28.91
N ILE A 255 -12.75 14.57 29.64
CA ILE A 255 -12.37 15.93 29.27
C ILE A 255 -10.92 16.13 29.72
N GLU A 256 -9.96 16.14 28.78
CA GLU A 256 -8.59 16.56 29.08
C GLU A 256 -8.64 18.04 29.52
N LYS A 257 -8.42 18.32 30.81
CA LYS A 257 -8.22 19.69 31.29
C LYS A 257 -6.97 20.22 30.61
N ASP A 258 -7.08 21.37 29.96
CA ASP A 258 -5.96 22.10 29.40
C ASP A 258 -4.92 22.35 30.49
N GLU A 259 -3.81 21.62 30.48
CA GLU A 259 -2.63 21.86 31.35
C GLU A 259 -1.97 23.23 31.07
N LYS A 260 -2.47 23.98 30.07
CA LYS A 260 -1.96 25.30 29.71
C LYS A 260 -2.33 26.43 30.72
N ASN A 261 -3.24 26.19 31.67
CA ASN A 261 -3.65 27.24 32.63
C ASN A 261 -3.00 27.13 34.00
N SER A 262 -2.16 26.14 34.29
CA SER A 262 -1.49 26.05 35.61
C SER A 262 -0.20 26.88 35.72
N ASN A 263 0.31 27.44 34.62
CA ASN A 263 1.56 28.25 34.64
C ASN A 263 1.34 29.75 34.52
N LYS A 264 0.14 30.26 34.76
CA LYS A 264 -0.15 31.71 34.76
C LYS A 264 -0.48 32.30 36.13
N THR A 265 -0.27 31.52 37.19
CA THR A 265 -0.41 32.06 38.58
C THR A 265 0.79 31.60 39.40
N ASN A 266 1.93 32.22 39.16
CA ASN A 266 2.98 32.48 40.16
C ASN A 266 3.84 33.64 39.67
#